data_2ba2ea37a95050dd6d1703762d730b07
#
_entry.id   2ba2ea37a95050dd6d1703762d730b07
#
_cell.length_a   1.000
_cell.length_b   1.000
_cell.length_c   1.000
_cell.angle_alpha   90.00
_cell.angle_beta   90.00
_cell.angle_gamma   90.00
#
_symmetry.space_group_name_H-M   'P 1'
#
loop_
_entity.id
_entity.type
_entity.pdbx_description
1 polymer ?
#
loop_
_entity_poly.entity_id
_entity_poly.type
_entity_poly.pdbx_seq_one_letter_code
_entity_poly.pdbx_strand_id
1 'polypeptide(L)'
;MVKTLDPMANVLRKPELCTELQDRWGKHIPISDKMGIKIQQYTGYQFQCCAQLNPNLNPHNTLFAGSAFTLATLTGWGMAWLLMRERDLQGDIVLVDSHIRYRHPVVQNPVASTSLDGISGDLDRLESGRKARIVVRVIISSGEVEAIEFIGTYMLIPNYKALVAQKSS
;
A
#
# COMPACT_ATOMS: atom_id res chain seq x y z
N MET A 1 30.88 12.98 18.23
CA MET A 1 29.58 12.78 18.88
C MET A 1 28.58 12.41 17.78
N VAL A 2 28.41 11.13 17.53
CA VAL A 2 27.48 10.64 16.51
C VAL A 2 26.08 10.83 17.08
N LYS A 3 25.29 11.72 16.49
CA LYS A 3 23.84 11.79 16.75
C LYS A 3 23.25 10.44 16.33
N THR A 4 22.93 9.63 17.29
CA THR A 4 22.01 8.50 17.11
C THR A 4 20.74 9.07 16.49
N LEU A 5 20.50 8.76 15.22
CA LEU A 5 19.21 8.96 14.59
C LEU A 5 18.21 8.15 15.38
N ASP A 6 17.29 8.85 16.00
CA ASP A 6 16.14 8.30 16.71
C ASP A 6 15.43 7.31 15.76
N PRO A 7 15.18 6.06 16.16
CA PRO A 7 14.54 5.11 15.29
C PRO A 7 13.12 5.59 14.99
N MET A 8 13.00 6.27 13.84
CA MET A 8 11.80 6.55 13.09
C MET A 8 10.53 6.74 13.93
N ALA A 9 10.38 7.95 14.47
CA ALA A 9 9.08 8.42 14.89
C ALA A 9 8.08 8.16 13.74
N ASN A 10 6.96 7.51 14.05
CA ASN A 10 5.87 7.29 13.10
C ASN A 10 5.38 8.64 12.59
N VAL A 11 5.93 9.10 11.47
CA VAL A 11 5.58 10.38 10.87
C VAL A 11 4.38 10.17 9.97
N LEU A 12 3.25 10.79 10.33
CA LEU A 12 2.07 10.84 9.49
C LEU A 12 1.92 12.28 8.95
N ARG A 13 2.34 12.48 7.70
CA ARG A 13 1.92 13.63 6.93
C ARG A 13 0.43 13.46 6.62
N LYS A 14 -0.38 14.49 6.87
CA LYS A 14 -1.84 14.45 6.72
C LYS A 14 -2.47 13.24 7.46
N PRO A 15 -2.38 13.22 8.80
CA PRO A 15 -2.88 12.10 9.61
C PRO A 15 -4.38 11.81 9.38
N GLU A 16 -5.15 12.83 9.00
CA GLU A 16 -6.57 12.70 8.63
C GLU A 16 -6.77 11.78 7.41
N LEU A 17 -5.93 11.87 6.39
CA LEU A 17 -5.99 10.96 5.23
C LEU A 17 -5.56 9.55 5.60
N CYS A 18 -4.56 9.41 6.47
CA CYS A 18 -4.14 8.09 6.95
C CYS A 18 -5.25 7.41 7.77
N THR A 19 -5.97 8.17 8.60
CA THR A 19 -7.12 7.67 9.35
C THR A 19 -8.25 7.27 8.39
N GLU A 20 -8.60 8.12 7.43
CA GLU A 20 -9.62 7.81 6.42
C GLU A 20 -9.27 6.52 5.64
N LEU A 21 -8.00 6.37 5.26
CA LEU A 21 -7.53 5.18 4.54
C LEU A 21 -7.63 3.92 5.41
N GLN A 22 -7.20 4.00 6.67
CA GLN A 22 -7.28 2.88 7.61
C GLN A 22 -8.72 2.45 7.86
N ASP A 23 -9.63 3.40 8.08
CA ASP A 23 -11.06 3.15 8.28
C ASP A 23 -11.70 2.55 7.02
N ARG A 24 -11.30 3.03 5.85
CA ARG A 24 -11.76 2.50 4.57
C ARG A 24 -11.37 1.05 4.38
N TRP A 25 -10.15 0.66 4.74
CA TRP A 25 -9.72 -0.74 4.71
C TRP A 25 -10.53 -1.59 5.69
N GLY A 26 -10.66 -1.18 6.95
CA GLY A 26 -11.44 -1.92 7.93
C GLY A 26 -12.89 -2.13 7.51
N LYS A 27 -13.51 -1.11 6.92
CA LYS A 27 -14.91 -1.17 6.47
C LYS A 27 -15.13 -1.99 5.19
N HIS A 28 -14.24 -1.87 4.21
CA HIS A 28 -14.45 -2.43 2.87
C HIS A 28 -13.56 -3.64 2.55
N ILE A 29 -12.52 -3.86 3.34
CA ILE A 29 -11.59 -4.99 3.23
C ILE A 29 -11.38 -5.61 4.63
N PRO A 30 -12.41 -6.29 5.20
CA PRO A 30 -12.36 -6.74 6.60
C PRO A 30 -11.19 -7.65 6.94
N ILE A 31 -10.60 -8.32 5.94
CA ILE A 31 -9.41 -9.14 6.13
C ILE A 31 -8.21 -8.32 6.63
N SER A 32 -8.13 -7.03 6.30
CA SER A 32 -7.06 -6.15 6.75
C SER A 32 -7.00 -6.05 8.28
N ASP A 33 -8.16 -5.96 8.94
CA ASP A 33 -8.25 -5.94 10.40
C ASP A 33 -7.90 -7.30 11.01
N LYS A 34 -8.35 -8.41 10.38
CA LYS A 34 -8.02 -9.77 10.83
C LYS A 34 -6.52 -10.07 10.76
N MET A 35 -5.85 -9.49 9.78
CA MET A 35 -4.39 -9.58 9.63
C MET A 35 -3.62 -8.61 10.52
N GLY A 36 -4.30 -7.66 11.17
CA GLY A 36 -3.69 -6.62 11.97
C GLY A 36 -2.89 -5.62 11.15
N ILE A 37 -3.32 -5.33 9.91
CA ILE A 37 -2.64 -4.36 9.04
C ILE A 37 -2.90 -2.94 9.53
N LYS A 38 -1.82 -2.20 9.76
CA LYS A 38 -1.85 -0.81 10.23
C LYS A 38 -0.94 0.07 9.40
N ILE A 39 -1.40 1.29 9.14
CA ILE A 39 -0.56 2.34 8.57
C ILE A 39 0.41 2.78 9.66
N GLN A 40 1.70 2.73 9.37
CA GLN A 40 2.77 3.06 10.31
C GLN A 40 3.39 4.41 10.01
N GLN A 41 3.60 4.74 8.72
CA GLN A 41 4.27 5.96 8.32
C GLN A 41 3.73 6.48 6.98
N TYR A 42 3.61 7.79 6.88
CA TYR A 42 3.43 8.49 5.60
C TYR A 42 4.10 9.86 5.66
N THR A 43 5.06 10.09 4.78
CA THR A 43 5.83 11.34 4.73
C THR A 43 5.49 12.21 3.51
N GLY A 44 4.62 11.73 2.63
CA GLY A 44 4.41 12.30 1.29
C GLY A 44 5.38 11.73 0.25
N TYR A 45 6.54 11.24 0.68
CA TYR A 45 7.52 10.54 -0.15
C TYR A 45 7.49 9.02 0.10
N GLN A 46 7.42 8.60 1.35
CA GLN A 46 7.44 7.21 1.77
C GLN A 46 6.12 6.84 2.46
N PHE A 47 5.66 5.63 2.21
CA PHE A 47 4.51 5.03 2.88
C PHE A 47 4.86 3.66 3.41
N GLN A 48 4.49 3.39 4.67
CA GLN A 48 4.74 2.11 5.34
C GLN A 48 3.48 1.60 6.03
N CYS A 49 3.26 0.30 5.88
CA CYS A 49 2.28 -0.46 6.64
C CYS A 49 2.99 -1.60 7.38
N CYS A 50 2.46 -1.98 8.52
CA CYS A 50 2.90 -3.16 9.24
C CYS A 50 1.73 -4.13 9.43
N ALA A 51 2.05 -5.37 9.75
CA ALA A 51 1.08 -6.36 10.21
C ALA A 51 1.64 -7.15 11.40
N GLN A 52 0.76 -7.83 12.13
CA GLN A 52 1.19 -8.75 13.17
C GLN A 52 1.58 -10.08 12.51
N LEU A 53 2.71 -10.65 12.92
CA LEU A 53 3.14 -11.94 12.40
C LEU A 53 2.21 -13.07 12.85
N ASN A 54 1.83 -13.07 14.14
CA ASN A 54 1.15 -14.22 14.75
C ASN A 54 -0.13 -14.67 14.03
N PRO A 55 -1.11 -13.78 13.70
CA PRO A 55 -2.33 -14.22 12.98
C PRO A 55 -2.07 -14.58 11.51
N ASN A 56 -0.85 -14.37 11.00
CA ASN A 56 -0.45 -14.53 9.62
C ASN A 56 0.60 -15.63 9.41
N LEU A 57 0.74 -16.53 10.36
CA LEU A 57 1.72 -17.61 10.29
C LEU A 57 1.31 -18.72 9.31
N ASN A 58 2.31 -19.34 8.72
CA ASN A 58 2.21 -20.60 8.00
C ASN A 58 2.70 -21.77 8.90
N PRO A 59 2.63 -23.04 8.45
CA PRO A 59 3.10 -24.20 9.23
C PRO A 59 4.59 -24.18 9.60
N HIS A 60 5.38 -23.33 8.96
CA HIS A 60 6.83 -23.17 9.25
C HIS A 60 7.12 -22.04 10.25
N ASN A 61 6.08 -21.45 10.87
CA ASN A 61 6.19 -20.30 11.76
C ASN A 61 6.80 -19.07 11.11
N THR A 62 6.59 -18.89 9.81
CA THR A 62 6.96 -17.69 9.06
C THR A 62 5.70 -17.06 8.46
N LEU A 63 5.80 -15.84 7.95
CA LEU A 63 4.69 -15.16 7.31
C LEU A 63 4.13 -15.99 6.15
N PHE A 64 2.82 -16.23 6.17
CA PHE A 64 2.11 -16.89 5.07
C PHE A 64 2.19 -16.05 3.79
N ALA A 65 2.49 -16.71 2.66
CA ALA A 65 2.67 -16.03 1.37
C ALA A 65 1.45 -15.20 0.92
N GLY A 66 0.25 -15.71 1.18
CA GLY A 66 -1.00 -14.98 0.88
C GLY A 66 -1.16 -13.73 1.74
N SER A 67 -0.75 -13.78 3.01
CA SER A 67 -0.75 -12.61 3.89
C SER A 67 0.27 -11.56 3.45
N ALA A 68 1.46 -12.01 3.03
CA ALA A 68 2.47 -11.13 2.46
C ALA A 68 1.96 -10.42 1.19
N PHE A 69 1.30 -11.18 0.30
CA PHE A 69 0.69 -10.62 -0.91
C PHE A 69 -0.37 -9.56 -0.57
N THR A 70 -1.25 -9.84 0.39
CA THR A 70 -2.29 -8.91 0.82
C THR A 70 -1.70 -7.63 1.40
N LEU A 71 -0.70 -7.76 2.30
CA LEU A 71 -0.03 -6.61 2.90
C LEU A 71 0.65 -5.74 1.82
N ALA A 72 1.37 -6.35 0.88
CA ALA A 72 2.03 -5.64 -0.21
C ALA A 72 1.01 -4.94 -1.13
N THR A 73 -0.07 -5.65 -1.49
CA THR A 73 -1.15 -5.10 -2.33
C THR A 73 -1.80 -3.88 -1.70
N LEU A 74 -2.14 -3.95 -0.41
CA LEU A 74 -2.75 -2.83 0.31
C LEU A 74 -1.77 -1.66 0.49
N THR A 75 -0.49 -1.93 0.69
CA THR A 75 0.53 -0.88 0.78
C THR A 75 0.66 -0.14 -0.56
N GLY A 76 0.76 -0.83 -1.68
CA GLY A 76 0.82 -0.20 -3.00
C GLY A 76 -0.47 0.54 -3.35
N TRP A 77 -1.63 -0.06 -3.08
CA TRP A 77 -2.94 0.56 -3.26
C TRP A 77 -3.10 1.81 -2.39
N GLY A 78 -2.68 1.73 -1.12
CA GLY A 78 -2.76 2.83 -0.18
C GLY A 78 -1.91 4.03 -0.60
N MET A 79 -0.69 3.78 -1.08
CA MET A 79 0.15 4.85 -1.64
C MET A 79 -0.50 5.51 -2.85
N ALA A 80 -1.06 4.72 -3.78
CA ALA A 80 -1.79 5.26 -4.92
C ALA A 80 -2.98 6.13 -4.50
N TRP A 81 -3.73 5.68 -3.50
CA TRP A 81 -4.87 6.41 -2.95
C TRP A 81 -4.45 7.74 -2.30
N LEU A 82 -3.38 7.73 -1.48
CA LEU A 82 -2.84 8.94 -0.84
C LEU A 82 -2.38 9.95 -1.87
N LEU A 83 -1.67 9.52 -2.92
CA LEU A 83 -1.23 10.39 -4.01
C LEU A 83 -2.39 11.03 -4.77
N MET A 84 -3.48 10.28 -5.01
CA MET A 84 -4.69 10.83 -5.60
C MET A 84 -5.32 11.88 -4.69
N ARG A 85 -5.47 11.57 -3.41
CA ARG A 85 -6.11 12.47 -2.43
C ARG A 85 -5.31 13.75 -2.19
N GLU A 86 -3.98 13.69 -2.23
CA GLU A 86 -3.13 14.88 -2.13
C GLU A 86 -3.29 15.84 -3.32
N ARG A 87 -3.78 15.35 -4.46
CA ARG A 87 -4.09 16.13 -5.66
C ARG A 87 -5.58 16.43 -5.82
N ASP A 88 -6.38 16.20 -4.77
CA ASP A 88 -7.85 16.33 -4.80
C ASP A 88 -8.53 15.50 -5.89
N LEU A 89 -7.89 14.40 -6.29
CA LEU A 89 -8.43 13.47 -7.28
C LEU A 89 -9.29 12.39 -6.61
N GLN A 90 -10.34 11.99 -7.29
CA GLN A 90 -11.23 10.90 -6.88
C GLN A 90 -11.35 9.86 -7.99
N GLY A 91 -11.45 8.61 -7.58
CA GLY A 91 -11.60 7.50 -8.50
C GLY A 91 -11.43 6.16 -7.81
N ASP A 92 -11.58 5.10 -8.59
CA ASP A 92 -11.36 3.73 -8.15
C ASP A 92 -9.95 3.27 -8.51
N ILE A 93 -9.38 2.41 -7.66
CA ILE A 93 -8.06 1.83 -7.86
C ILE A 93 -8.21 0.33 -7.92
N VAL A 94 -7.73 -0.27 -8.99
CA VAL A 94 -7.80 -1.72 -9.23
C VAL A 94 -6.41 -2.27 -9.50
N LEU A 95 -6.02 -3.32 -8.77
CA LEU A 95 -4.82 -4.09 -9.11
C LEU A 95 -5.13 -4.91 -10.37
N VAL A 96 -4.38 -4.69 -11.44
CA VAL A 96 -4.60 -5.35 -12.74
C VAL A 96 -3.52 -6.37 -13.09
N ASP A 97 -2.34 -6.26 -12.47
CA ASP A 97 -1.25 -7.20 -12.64
C ASP A 97 -0.27 -7.10 -11.46
N SER A 98 0.42 -8.18 -11.14
CA SER A 98 1.43 -8.14 -10.08
C SER A 98 2.45 -9.24 -10.22
N HIS A 99 3.64 -8.98 -9.69
CA HIS A 99 4.71 -9.93 -9.52
C HIS A 99 5.26 -9.86 -8.10
N ILE A 100 5.43 -11.01 -7.44
CA ILE A 100 5.99 -11.09 -6.09
C ILE A 100 7.14 -12.09 -6.05
N ARG A 101 8.20 -11.74 -5.32
CA ARG A 101 9.36 -12.59 -5.08
C ARG A 101 9.60 -12.74 -3.58
N TYR A 102 9.55 -13.96 -3.11
CA TYR A 102 9.86 -14.35 -1.73
C TYR A 102 11.33 -14.74 -1.66
N ARG A 103 12.18 -13.86 -1.12
CA ARG A 103 13.64 -14.05 -1.08
C ARG A 103 14.11 -14.67 0.23
N HIS A 104 13.47 -14.23 1.33
CA HIS A 104 13.80 -14.69 2.67
C HIS A 104 12.51 -14.93 3.49
N PRO A 105 12.53 -15.87 4.45
CA PRO A 105 11.40 -16.03 5.37
C PRO A 105 11.24 -14.78 6.24
N VAL A 106 10.01 -14.40 6.47
CA VAL A 106 9.65 -13.31 7.39
C VAL A 106 9.31 -13.93 8.74
N VAL A 107 10.12 -13.63 9.76
CA VAL A 107 10.05 -14.22 11.09
C VAL A 107 9.78 -13.21 12.20
N GLN A 108 9.61 -11.95 11.83
CA GLN A 108 9.21 -10.85 12.72
C GLN A 108 7.97 -10.16 12.13
N ASN A 109 7.36 -9.25 12.89
CA ASN A 109 6.25 -8.46 12.36
C ASN A 109 6.67 -7.79 11.05
N PRO A 110 5.98 -8.10 9.93
CA PRO A 110 6.35 -7.57 8.64
C PRO A 110 6.08 -6.07 8.54
N VAL A 111 7.00 -5.37 7.90
CA VAL A 111 6.83 -3.97 7.50
C VAL A 111 6.92 -3.88 6.00
N ALA A 112 5.83 -3.46 5.37
CA ALA A 112 5.78 -3.20 3.93
C ALA A 112 5.99 -1.72 3.66
N SER A 113 6.92 -1.39 2.76
CA SER A 113 7.27 -0.01 2.45
C SER A 113 7.31 0.24 0.94
N THR A 114 6.91 1.44 0.55
CA THR A 114 7.08 1.98 -0.80
C THR A 114 7.45 3.46 -0.73
N SER A 115 8.03 3.97 -1.81
CA SER A 115 8.41 5.37 -1.94
C SER A 115 8.11 5.89 -3.34
N LEU A 116 8.15 7.20 -3.54
CA LEU A 116 7.94 7.82 -4.85
C LEU A 116 8.93 7.30 -5.89
N ASP A 117 10.18 6.98 -5.52
CA ASP A 117 11.15 6.37 -6.44
C ASP A 117 10.76 4.96 -6.91
N GLY A 118 9.94 4.28 -6.13
CA GLY A 118 9.39 2.96 -6.47
C GLY A 118 8.12 3.01 -7.31
N ILE A 119 7.69 4.22 -7.75
CA ILE A 119 6.46 4.42 -8.51
C ILE A 119 6.80 4.92 -9.91
N SER A 120 6.18 4.31 -10.91
CA SER A 120 6.22 4.78 -12.28
C SER A 120 4.81 4.86 -12.86
N GLY A 121 4.64 5.72 -13.87
CA GLY A 121 3.35 5.99 -14.51
C GLY A 121 2.98 7.46 -14.45
N ASP A 122 1.83 7.80 -15.02
CA ASP A 122 1.42 9.18 -15.24
C ASP A 122 0.07 9.46 -14.57
N LEU A 123 0.11 10.10 -13.40
CA LEU A 123 -1.07 10.54 -12.66
C LEU A 123 -1.78 11.73 -13.32
N ASP A 124 -1.09 12.51 -14.15
CA ASP A 124 -1.66 13.69 -14.81
C ASP A 124 -2.79 13.29 -15.79
N ARG A 125 -2.75 12.04 -16.26
CA ARG A 125 -3.84 11.48 -17.05
C ARG A 125 -5.16 11.45 -16.28
N LEU A 126 -5.09 11.17 -14.98
CA LEU A 126 -6.26 11.14 -14.11
C LEU A 126 -6.85 12.56 -13.92
N GLU A 127 -6.00 13.57 -13.80
CA GLU A 127 -6.40 14.98 -13.77
C GLU A 127 -7.15 15.38 -15.04
N SER A 128 -6.78 14.80 -16.17
CA SER A 128 -7.46 15.01 -17.46
C SER A 128 -8.72 14.14 -17.61
N GLY A 129 -9.24 13.50 -16.58
CA GLY A 129 -10.41 12.63 -16.61
C GLY A 129 -10.20 11.31 -17.35
N ARG A 130 -8.95 10.91 -17.60
CA ARG A 130 -8.59 9.66 -18.28
C ARG A 130 -8.06 8.63 -17.29
N LYS A 131 -8.22 7.34 -17.61
CA LYS A 131 -7.59 6.27 -16.82
C LYS A 131 -6.08 6.45 -16.79
N ALA A 132 -5.51 6.29 -15.60
CA ALA A 132 -4.06 6.27 -15.38
C ALA A 132 -3.61 4.86 -14.98
N ARG A 133 -2.42 4.49 -15.39
CA ARG A 133 -1.77 3.25 -14.99
C ARG A 133 -0.51 3.59 -14.23
N ILE A 134 -0.38 3.05 -13.03
CA ILE A 134 0.83 3.20 -12.24
C ILE A 134 1.37 1.84 -11.84
N VAL A 135 2.69 1.75 -11.73
CA VAL A 135 3.39 0.59 -11.19
C VAL A 135 4.01 1.00 -9.87
N VAL A 136 3.79 0.20 -8.84
CA VAL A 136 4.28 0.47 -7.48
C VAL A 136 5.13 -0.69 -7.02
N ARG A 137 6.36 -0.40 -6.62
CA ARG A 137 7.27 -1.36 -5.99
C ARG A 137 7.09 -1.28 -4.48
N VAL A 138 6.88 -2.43 -3.85
CA VAL A 138 6.76 -2.56 -2.39
C VAL A 138 7.79 -3.57 -1.90
N ILE A 139 8.48 -3.25 -0.81
CA ILE A 139 9.39 -4.15 -0.10
C ILE A 139 8.75 -4.53 1.23
N ILE A 140 8.72 -5.82 1.55
CA ILE A 140 8.39 -6.30 2.89
C ILE A 140 9.68 -6.73 3.57
N SER A 141 9.92 -6.13 4.74
CA SER A 141 11.07 -6.42 5.60
C SER A 141 10.69 -7.23 6.82
N SER A 142 11.63 -8.07 7.26
CA SER A 142 11.64 -8.78 8.54
C SER A 142 12.82 -8.25 9.36
N GLY A 143 12.56 -7.30 10.26
CA GLY A 143 13.63 -6.51 10.86
C GLY A 143 14.40 -5.71 9.80
N GLU A 144 15.72 -5.89 9.76
CA GLU A 144 16.58 -5.23 8.79
C GLU A 144 16.71 -5.95 7.43
N VAL A 145 16.09 -7.14 7.29
CA VAL A 145 16.18 -7.95 6.07
C VAL A 145 15.06 -7.61 5.11
N GLU A 146 15.37 -7.17 3.91
CA GLU A 146 14.43 -7.07 2.80
C GLU A 146 14.07 -8.49 2.32
N ALA A 147 12.93 -8.99 2.78
CA ALA A 147 12.57 -10.39 2.60
C ALA A 147 11.73 -10.66 1.34
N ILE A 148 10.88 -9.72 0.97
CA ILE A 148 9.93 -9.91 -0.13
C ILE A 148 9.88 -8.64 -0.97
N GLU A 149 9.89 -8.82 -2.29
CA GLU A 149 9.67 -7.74 -3.26
C GLU A 149 8.37 -7.99 -4.01
N PHE A 150 7.53 -6.98 -4.06
CA PHE A 150 6.28 -6.96 -4.81
C PHE A 150 6.29 -5.80 -5.79
N ILE A 151 5.83 -6.06 -7.01
CA ILE A 151 5.58 -5.04 -8.03
C ILE A 151 4.13 -5.18 -8.46
N GLY A 152 3.32 -4.17 -8.15
CA GLY A 152 1.90 -4.13 -8.50
C GLY A 152 1.61 -3.09 -9.55
N THR A 153 0.83 -3.45 -10.55
CA THR A 153 0.29 -2.52 -11.55
C THR A 153 -1.14 -2.18 -11.19
N TYR A 154 -1.41 -0.90 -10.93
CA TYR A 154 -2.72 -0.40 -10.56
C TYR A 154 -3.29 0.45 -11.69
N MET A 155 -4.57 0.22 -11.99
CA MET A 155 -5.37 1.07 -12.86
C MET A 155 -6.17 2.04 -11.99
N LEU A 156 -5.98 3.32 -12.21
CA LEU A 156 -6.73 4.40 -11.60
C LEU A 156 -7.82 4.84 -12.56
N ILE A 157 -9.07 4.79 -12.10
CA ILE A 157 -10.25 5.03 -12.93
C ILE A 157 -11.00 6.24 -12.37
N PRO A 158 -11.02 7.38 -13.08
CA PRO A 158 -11.70 8.58 -12.59
C PRO A 158 -13.21 8.35 -12.50
N ASN A 159 -13.81 8.64 -11.35
CA ASN A 159 -15.26 8.63 -11.11
C ASN A 159 -16.01 7.46 -11.79
N TYR A 160 -15.58 6.23 -11.54
CA TYR A 160 -16.16 5.03 -12.17
C TYR A 160 -17.69 4.98 -12.10
N LYS A 161 -18.28 5.40 -10.97
CA LYS A 161 -19.74 5.47 -10.81
C LYS A 161 -20.41 6.44 -11.79
N ALA A 162 -19.77 7.57 -12.08
CA ALA A 162 -20.27 8.53 -13.05
C ALA A 162 -20.16 8.02 -14.49
N LEU A 163 -19.07 7.30 -14.80
CA LEU A 163 -18.86 6.69 -16.12
C LEU A 163 -19.86 5.56 -16.42
N VAL A 164 -20.23 4.77 -15.40
CA VAL A 164 -21.25 3.71 -15.53
C VAL A 164 -22.63 4.31 -15.72
N ALA A 165 -22.98 5.36 -14.97
CA ALA A 165 -24.27 6.04 -15.12
C ALA A 165 -24.45 6.66 -16.54
N GLN A 166 -23.37 7.21 -17.14
CA GLN A 166 -23.42 7.76 -18.51
C GLN A 166 -23.57 6.70 -19.61
N LYS A 167 -23.16 5.44 -19.36
CA LYS A 167 -23.30 4.34 -20.32
C LYS A 167 -24.64 3.63 -20.23
N SER A 168 -25.44 3.91 -19.19
CA SER A 168 -26.76 3.31 -18.94
C SER A 168 -27.91 4.27 -19.34
N SER A 169 -27.56 5.44 -19.89
CA SER A 169 -28.50 6.43 -20.48
C SER A 169 -28.36 6.40 -21.99
#